data_1b72f7cda9ec169d3e5acdff69887b2a
#
_entry.id   1b72f7cda9ec169d3e5acdff69887b2a
#
_cell.length_a   1.000
_cell.length_b   1.000
_cell.length_c   1.000
_cell.angle_alpha   90.00
_cell.angle_beta   90.00
_cell.angle_gamma   90.00
#
_symmetry.space_group_name_H-M   'P 1'
#
loop_
_entity.id
_entity.type
_entity.pdbx_description
1 polymer ?
#
loop_
_entity_poly.entity_id
_entity_poly.type
_entity_poly.pdbx_seq_one_letter_code
_entity_poly.pdbx_strand_id
1 'polypeptide(L)'
;MNLAGKYYQVVKGQIEALGDSQMTQIETAAGWFAEAMNAGRLVYVFGTGHSHMLAEELFYRAGGLARVVPMLHPPLMLHESASTSTQAERDPDVVRELLKQYPMTGGDVLVVASNSGRNACPVELAMVAKERSVRTIAVLNSEHSAKWASRHPSGKRLGDVVNLLIDNCGVEGDACVPLPGSGLFVGATSTVTGCLI
;
A
#
# COMPACT_ATOMS: atom_id res chain seq x y z
N MET A 1 29.80 -8.28 -9.78
CA MET A 1 29.02 -7.10 -9.32
C MET A 1 28.86 -7.24 -7.81
N ASN A 2 29.09 -6.15 -7.05
CA ASN A 2 28.91 -6.15 -5.60
C ASN A 2 27.39 -6.13 -5.23
N LEU A 3 27.07 -6.29 -3.93
CA LEU A 3 25.67 -6.39 -3.48
C LEU A 3 24.87 -5.11 -3.75
N ALA A 4 25.49 -3.94 -3.60
CA ALA A 4 24.84 -2.66 -3.92
C ALA A 4 24.49 -2.56 -5.41
N GLY A 5 25.41 -2.99 -6.29
CA GLY A 5 25.15 -3.04 -7.71
C GLY A 5 24.04 -4.03 -8.09
N LYS A 6 23.93 -5.16 -7.38
CA LYS A 6 22.82 -6.10 -7.57
C LYS A 6 21.49 -5.48 -7.17
N TYR A 7 21.43 -4.83 -6.00
CA TYR A 7 20.24 -4.10 -5.56
C TYR A 7 19.80 -3.05 -6.58
N TYR A 8 20.74 -2.20 -7.01
CA TYR A 8 20.47 -1.17 -8.03
C TYR A 8 19.86 -1.76 -9.31
N GLN A 9 20.41 -2.88 -9.83
CA GLN A 9 19.89 -3.50 -11.04
C GLN A 9 18.47 -4.06 -10.86
N VAL A 10 18.17 -4.65 -9.69
CA VAL A 10 16.82 -5.13 -9.40
C VAL A 10 15.83 -3.97 -9.36
N VAL A 11 16.15 -2.91 -8.61
CA VAL A 11 15.28 -1.71 -8.51
C VAL A 11 15.07 -1.09 -9.90
N LYS A 12 16.13 -0.95 -10.69
CA LYS A 12 16.03 -0.44 -12.07
C LYS A 12 15.05 -1.27 -12.90
N GLY A 13 15.20 -2.60 -12.89
CA GLY A 13 14.30 -3.48 -13.64
C GLY A 13 12.85 -3.41 -13.16
N GLN A 14 12.62 -3.22 -11.86
CA GLN A 14 11.27 -3.02 -11.31
C GLN A 14 10.64 -1.70 -11.77
N ILE A 15 11.43 -0.61 -11.80
CA ILE A 15 10.97 0.69 -12.32
C ILE A 15 10.57 0.58 -13.79
N GLU A 16 11.39 -0.10 -14.60
CA GLU A 16 11.09 -0.35 -16.01
C GLU A 16 9.81 -1.19 -16.16
N ALA A 17 9.69 -2.30 -15.43
CA ALA A 17 8.49 -3.17 -15.44
C ALA A 17 7.22 -2.43 -15.02
N LEU A 18 7.32 -1.54 -14.03
CA LEU A 18 6.20 -0.71 -13.58
C LEU A 18 5.76 0.27 -14.68
N GLY A 19 6.71 0.94 -15.33
CA GLY A 19 6.45 1.83 -16.46
C GLY A 19 5.80 1.09 -17.63
N ASP A 20 6.26 -0.11 -17.94
CA ASP A 20 5.75 -0.90 -19.07
C ASP A 20 4.35 -1.49 -18.82
N SER A 21 4.01 -1.80 -17.55
CA SER A 21 2.81 -2.60 -17.24
C SER A 21 1.73 -1.88 -16.44
N GLN A 22 2.05 -0.81 -15.68
CA GLN A 22 1.12 -0.21 -14.73
C GLN A 22 0.68 1.24 -15.05
N MET A 23 1.21 1.84 -16.11
CA MET A 23 0.91 3.24 -16.42
C MET A 23 -0.59 3.52 -16.60
N THR A 24 -1.33 2.62 -17.24
CA THR A 24 -2.80 2.77 -17.40
C THR A 24 -3.52 2.80 -16.06
N GLN A 25 -3.10 1.96 -15.10
CA GLN A 25 -3.67 1.93 -13.75
C GLN A 25 -3.31 3.19 -12.97
N ILE A 26 -2.07 3.66 -13.09
CA ILE A 26 -1.58 4.90 -12.46
C ILE A 26 -2.33 6.11 -13.02
N GLU A 27 -2.50 6.21 -14.33
CA GLU A 27 -3.29 7.27 -14.98
C GLU A 27 -4.75 7.25 -14.53
N THR A 28 -5.34 6.06 -14.39
CA THR A 28 -6.70 5.90 -13.85
C THR A 28 -6.79 6.41 -12.41
N ALA A 29 -5.83 6.06 -11.56
CA ALA A 29 -5.76 6.55 -10.17
C ALA A 29 -5.60 8.07 -10.13
N ALA A 30 -4.70 8.63 -10.95
CA ALA A 30 -4.49 10.07 -11.06
C ALA A 30 -5.79 10.80 -11.50
N GLY A 31 -6.54 10.23 -12.44
CA GLY A 31 -7.85 10.74 -12.85
C GLY A 31 -8.84 10.78 -11.67
N TRP A 32 -8.89 9.72 -10.86
CA TRP A 32 -9.76 9.67 -9.68
C TRP A 32 -9.35 10.68 -8.61
N PHE A 33 -8.05 10.91 -8.42
CA PHE A 33 -7.56 11.95 -7.51
C PHE A 33 -8.00 13.34 -7.98
N ALA A 34 -7.81 13.65 -9.28
CA ALA A 34 -8.21 14.92 -9.86
C ALA A 34 -9.72 15.16 -9.73
N GLU A 35 -10.56 14.16 -10.04
CA GLU A 35 -12.00 14.23 -9.87
C GLU A 35 -12.40 14.50 -8.42
N ALA A 36 -11.85 13.75 -7.47
CA ALA A 36 -12.14 13.91 -6.05
C ALA A 36 -11.74 15.31 -5.57
N MET A 37 -10.54 15.77 -5.87
CA MET A 37 -10.04 17.07 -5.45
C MET A 37 -10.84 18.23 -6.05
N ASN A 38 -11.22 18.14 -7.33
CA ASN A 38 -12.07 19.14 -8.00
C ASN A 38 -13.48 19.19 -7.38
N ALA A 39 -13.99 18.06 -6.89
CA ALA A 39 -15.26 17.99 -6.18
C ALA A 39 -15.16 18.38 -4.69
N GLY A 40 -14.01 18.87 -4.23
CA GLY A 40 -13.77 19.23 -2.82
C GLY A 40 -13.64 18.03 -1.88
N ARG A 41 -13.40 16.83 -2.42
CA ARG A 41 -13.22 15.58 -1.69
C ARG A 41 -11.77 15.35 -1.31
N LEU A 42 -11.52 14.28 -0.55
CA LEU A 42 -10.21 13.94 0.00
C LEU A 42 -9.68 12.64 -0.60
N VAL A 43 -8.36 12.52 -0.62
CA VAL A 43 -7.64 11.29 -0.92
C VAL A 43 -7.01 10.79 0.39
N TYR A 44 -7.53 9.70 0.91
CA TYR A 44 -6.99 9.03 2.08
C TYR A 44 -5.93 8.03 1.64
N VAL A 45 -4.82 7.97 2.37
CA VAL A 45 -3.74 7.02 2.09
C VAL A 45 -3.43 6.25 3.37
N PHE A 46 -3.50 4.93 3.28
CA PHE A 46 -3.35 4.01 4.39
C PHE A 46 -2.29 2.95 4.08
N GLY A 47 -1.51 2.61 5.09
CA GLY A 47 -0.61 1.46 5.09
C GLY A 47 -0.28 1.03 6.50
N THR A 48 -0.01 -0.26 6.71
CA THR A 48 0.49 -0.81 7.95
C THR A 48 1.98 -1.11 7.85
N GLY A 49 2.68 -1.15 8.97
CA GLY A 49 4.12 -1.39 8.94
C GLY A 49 4.84 -0.34 8.05
N HIS A 50 5.85 -0.75 7.29
CA HIS A 50 6.57 0.16 6.38
C HIS A 50 5.70 0.75 5.27
N SER A 51 4.57 0.14 4.94
CA SER A 51 3.67 0.67 3.89
C SER A 51 3.06 2.03 4.25
N HIS A 52 3.04 2.44 5.54
CA HIS A 52 2.58 3.77 5.93
C HIS A 52 3.47 4.90 5.38
N MET A 53 4.72 4.61 5.03
CA MET A 53 5.64 5.60 4.46
C MET A 53 5.10 6.19 3.14
N LEU A 54 4.28 5.44 2.38
CA LEU A 54 3.63 5.98 1.20
C LEU A 54 2.62 7.08 1.55
N ALA A 55 1.95 6.96 2.68
CA ALA A 55 1.03 8.00 3.15
C ALA A 55 1.78 9.28 3.57
N GLU A 56 2.92 9.13 4.22
CA GLU A 56 3.78 10.27 4.60
C GLU A 56 4.43 10.92 3.38
N GLU A 57 4.84 10.12 2.37
CA GLU A 57 5.45 10.60 1.13
C GLU A 57 4.51 11.50 0.33
N LEU A 58 3.22 11.21 0.30
CA LEU A 58 2.20 12.00 -0.39
C LEU A 58 1.74 13.23 0.40
N PHE A 59 1.94 13.24 1.73
CA PHE A 59 1.38 14.26 2.62
C PHE A 59 2.32 15.42 2.87
N TYR A 60 1.80 16.65 2.76
CA TYR A 60 2.40 17.91 3.20
C TYR A 60 3.89 18.09 2.87
N ARG A 61 4.24 17.92 1.62
CA ARG A 61 5.61 18.11 1.13
C ARG A 61 5.65 19.03 -0.10
N ALA A 62 6.83 19.58 -0.42
CA ALA A 62 7.04 20.31 -1.66
C ALA A 62 6.69 19.43 -2.86
N GLY A 63 5.83 19.94 -3.74
CA GLY A 63 5.30 19.20 -4.89
C GLY A 63 4.18 18.21 -4.57
N GLY A 64 3.76 18.09 -3.30
CA GLY A 64 2.66 17.20 -2.90
C GLY A 64 1.28 17.80 -3.19
N LEU A 65 0.27 16.93 -3.10
CA LEU A 65 -1.14 17.30 -3.31
C LEU A 65 -1.78 17.79 -2.01
N ALA A 66 -2.52 18.90 -2.05
CA ALA A 66 -3.03 19.56 -0.86
C ALA A 66 -4.19 18.81 -0.14
N ARG A 67 -4.89 17.90 -0.83
CA ARG A 67 -6.06 17.18 -0.30
C ARG A 67 -5.79 15.73 0.06
N VAL A 68 -4.56 15.39 0.37
CA VAL A 68 -4.15 14.08 0.85
C VAL A 68 -4.26 14.02 2.37
N VAL A 69 -4.81 12.93 2.89
CA VAL A 69 -4.93 12.65 4.32
C VAL A 69 -4.21 11.34 4.63
N PRO A 70 -3.08 11.37 5.32
CA PRO A 70 -2.39 10.17 5.76
C PRO A 70 -3.16 9.55 6.92
N MET A 71 -3.51 8.28 6.82
CA MET A 71 -4.17 7.54 7.90
C MET A 71 -3.10 6.89 8.80
N LEU A 72 -2.59 7.66 9.75
CA LEU A 72 -1.55 7.24 10.69
C LEU A 72 -2.18 6.90 12.04
N HIS A 73 -2.25 5.60 12.35
CA HIS A 73 -2.82 5.10 13.60
C HIS A 73 -1.72 4.46 14.45
N PRO A 74 -1.39 5.01 15.65
CA PRO A 74 -0.23 4.59 16.43
C PRO A 74 -0.09 3.08 16.62
N PRO A 75 -1.15 2.30 16.93
CA PRO A 75 -1.04 0.85 17.06
C PRO A 75 -0.56 0.12 15.79
N LEU A 76 -0.68 0.72 14.61
CA LEU A 76 -0.26 0.16 13.33
C LEU A 76 1.14 0.62 12.91
N MET A 77 1.77 1.52 13.66
CA MET A 77 3.05 2.14 13.30
C MET A 77 4.22 1.37 13.92
N LEU A 78 5.23 1.03 13.08
CA LEU A 78 6.40 0.27 13.51
C LEU A 78 7.26 1.01 14.52
N HIS A 79 7.35 2.33 14.40
CA HIS A 79 8.16 3.16 15.30
C HIS A 79 7.58 3.28 16.70
N GLU A 80 6.27 3.03 16.86
CA GLU A 80 5.64 2.92 18.18
C GLU A 80 5.95 1.56 18.82
N SER A 81 5.68 0.47 18.09
CA SER A 81 6.01 -0.88 18.53
C SER A 81 5.88 -1.88 17.38
N ALA A 82 6.98 -2.52 16.97
CA ALA A 82 6.97 -3.47 15.87
C ALA A 82 6.11 -4.72 16.15
N SER A 83 6.11 -5.24 17.38
CA SER A 83 5.30 -6.40 17.76
C SER A 83 3.81 -6.09 17.80
N THR A 84 3.44 -4.95 18.38
CA THR A 84 2.06 -4.48 18.44
C THR A 84 1.51 -4.19 17.04
N SER A 85 2.29 -3.54 16.18
CA SER A 85 1.91 -3.25 14.79
C SER A 85 1.60 -4.53 14.02
N THR A 86 2.43 -5.57 14.17
CA THR A 86 2.21 -6.88 13.52
C THR A 86 0.93 -7.56 14.02
N GLN A 87 0.55 -7.38 15.27
CA GLN A 87 -0.71 -7.93 15.81
C GLN A 87 -1.91 -7.13 15.33
N ALA A 88 -1.84 -5.79 15.43
CA ALA A 88 -2.93 -4.88 15.06
C ALA A 88 -3.30 -4.98 13.58
N GLU A 89 -2.32 -5.16 12.67
CA GLU A 89 -2.61 -5.32 11.24
C GLU A 89 -3.39 -6.60 10.89
N ARG A 90 -3.42 -7.59 11.80
CA ARG A 90 -4.18 -8.83 11.65
C ARG A 90 -5.58 -8.77 12.24
N ASP A 91 -5.90 -7.68 12.93
CA ASP A 91 -7.19 -7.46 13.59
C ASP A 91 -8.07 -6.56 12.71
N PRO A 92 -9.20 -7.07 12.18
CA PRO A 92 -10.11 -6.24 11.38
C PRO A 92 -10.84 -5.19 12.23
N ASP A 93 -10.98 -5.39 13.54
CA ASP A 93 -11.71 -4.47 14.43
C ASP A 93 -11.01 -3.11 14.62
N VAL A 94 -9.70 -3.02 14.35
CA VAL A 94 -8.93 -1.75 14.30
C VAL A 94 -9.55 -0.74 13.33
N VAL A 95 -10.21 -1.22 12.27
CA VAL A 95 -10.86 -0.36 11.27
C VAL A 95 -11.94 0.52 11.90
N ARG A 96 -12.61 0.08 12.96
CA ARG A 96 -13.62 0.90 13.64
C ARG A 96 -13.02 2.17 14.24
N GLU A 97 -11.83 2.07 14.83
CA GLU A 97 -11.13 3.23 15.39
C GLU A 97 -10.58 4.14 14.27
N LEU A 98 -10.04 3.54 13.21
CA LEU A 98 -9.62 4.29 12.02
C LEU A 98 -10.77 5.13 11.45
N LEU A 99 -11.96 4.58 11.32
CA LEU A 99 -13.10 5.26 10.73
C LEU A 99 -13.72 6.35 11.63
N LYS A 100 -13.49 6.30 12.94
CA LYS A 100 -13.83 7.42 13.85
C LYS A 100 -12.87 8.59 13.63
N GLN A 101 -11.59 8.31 13.43
CA GLN A 101 -10.56 9.31 13.22
C GLN A 101 -10.57 9.87 11.79
N TYR A 102 -10.87 9.03 10.82
CA TYR A 102 -10.85 9.33 9.39
C TYR A 102 -12.23 9.02 8.75
N PRO A 103 -13.21 9.94 8.87
CA PRO A 103 -14.59 9.69 8.47
C PRO A 103 -14.77 9.82 6.95
N MET A 104 -14.28 8.84 6.19
CA MET A 104 -14.44 8.78 4.73
C MET A 104 -15.90 8.70 4.32
N THR A 105 -16.24 9.38 3.22
CA THR A 105 -17.59 9.42 2.65
C THR A 105 -17.56 9.22 1.12
N GLY A 106 -18.72 8.99 0.53
CA GLY A 106 -18.85 8.83 -0.91
C GLY A 106 -18.25 10.00 -1.70
N GLY A 107 -17.50 9.67 -2.75
CA GLY A 107 -16.74 10.62 -3.56
C GLY A 107 -15.28 10.84 -3.12
N ASP A 108 -14.90 10.43 -1.91
CA ASP A 108 -13.51 10.35 -1.51
C ASP A 108 -12.81 9.18 -2.22
N VAL A 109 -11.48 9.19 -2.19
CA VAL A 109 -10.63 8.09 -2.68
C VAL A 109 -9.80 7.54 -1.52
N LEU A 110 -9.66 6.22 -1.44
CA LEU A 110 -8.79 5.53 -0.50
C LEU A 110 -7.72 4.76 -1.25
N VAL A 111 -6.45 5.06 -0.96
CA VAL A 111 -5.31 4.24 -1.36
C VAL A 111 -4.90 3.35 -0.18
N VAL A 112 -4.82 2.05 -0.40
CA VAL A 112 -4.34 1.08 0.58
C VAL A 112 -3.04 0.46 0.08
N ALA A 113 -1.94 0.80 0.73
CA ALA A 113 -0.63 0.22 0.46
C ALA A 113 -0.42 -1.01 1.36
N SER A 114 -0.18 -2.17 0.76
CA SER A 114 0.09 -3.42 1.49
C SER A 114 0.79 -4.41 0.59
N ASN A 115 2.10 -4.57 0.74
CA ASN A 115 2.89 -5.42 -0.17
C ASN A 115 2.33 -6.85 -0.31
N SER A 116 1.89 -7.48 0.79
CA SER A 116 1.28 -8.82 0.74
C SER A 116 -0.21 -8.82 0.44
N GLY A 117 -0.94 -7.74 0.69
CA GLY A 117 -2.38 -7.62 0.50
C GLY A 117 -3.24 -8.64 1.28
N ARG A 118 -2.69 -9.30 2.31
CA ARG A 118 -3.34 -10.45 2.98
C ARG A 118 -3.84 -10.18 4.40
N ASN A 119 -3.35 -9.15 5.08
CA ASN A 119 -3.68 -8.88 6.48
C ASN A 119 -5.09 -8.33 6.64
N ALA A 120 -5.73 -8.64 7.77
CA ALA A 120 -7.16 -8.40 7.95
C ALA A 120 -7.51 -6.90 7.96
N CYS A 121 -6.75 -6.07 8.66
CA CYS A 121 -7.04 -4.63 8.76
C CYS A 121 -7.09 -3.92 7.39
N PRO A 122 -6.09 -4.00 6.48
CA PRO A 122 -6.17 -3.37 5.17
C PRO A 122 -7.30 -3.92 4.29
N VAL A 123 -7.63 -5.22 4.38
CA VAL A 123 -8.74 -5.82 3.64
C VAL A 123 -10.08 -5.29 4.14
N GLU A 124 -10.32 -5.29 5.45
CA GLU A 124 -11.53 -4.77 6.08
C GLU A 124 -11.74 -3.29 5.76
N LEU A 125 -10.67 -2.48 5.87
CA LEU A 125 -10.75 -1.06 5.55
C LEU A 125 -11.22 -0.82 4.11
N ALA A 126 -10.67 -1.57 3.15
CA ALA A 126 -11.06 -1.45 1.75
C ALA A 126 -12.52 -1.89 1.53
N MET A 127 -12.99 -2.95 2.20
CA MET A 127 -14.38 -3.41 2.11
C MET A 127 -15.36 -2.36 2.64
N VAL A 128 -15.10 -1.83 3.83
CA VAL A 128 -15.96 -0.80 4.45
C VAL A 128 -15.94 0.51 3.66
N ALA A 129 -14.78 0.91 3.12
CA ALA A 129 -14.69 2.10 2.26
C ALA A 129 -15.57 1.94 1.00
N LYS A 130 -15.54 0.77 0.39
CA LYS A 130 -16.37 0.47 -0.79
C LYS A 130 -17.87 0.49 -0.48
N GLU A 131 -18.30 -0.03 0.68
CA GLU A 131 -19.69 0.06 1.15
C GLU A 131 -20.16 1.53 1.32
N ARG A 132 -19.24 2.43 1.64
CA ARG A 132 -19.47 3.87 1.74
C ARG A 132 -19.36 4.62 0.42
N SER A 133 -19.27 3.90 -0.71
CA SER A 133 -19.09 4.50 -2.05
C SER A 133 -17.78 5.30 -2.19
N VAL A 134 -16.75 4.96 -1.43
CA VAL A 134 -15.37 5.46 -1.59
C VAL A 134 -14.68 4.62 -2.66
N ARG A 135 -14.02 5.26 -3.63
CA ARG A 135 -13.21 4.54 -4.61
C ARG A 135 -11.94 4.02 -3.95
N THR A 136 -11.67 2.74 -4.12
CA THR A 136 -10.54 2.07 -3.44
C THR A 136 -9.47 1.64 -4.44
N ILE A 137 -8.22 1.95 -4.12
CA ILE A 137 -7.03 1.61 -4.89
C ILE A 137 -6.11 0.79 -3.99
N ALA A 138 -5.62 -0.35 -4.47
CA ALA A 138 -4.56 -1.10 -3.80
C ALA A 138 -3.22 -0.89 -4.50
N VAL A 139 -2.18 -0.65 -3.72
CA VAL A 139 -0.78 -0.77 -4.15
C VAL A 139 -0.19 -1.99 -3.44
N LEU A 140 0.10 -3.04 -4.18
CA LEU A 140 0.58 -4.32 -3.62
C LEU A 140 1.48 -5.06 -4.60
N ASN A 141 2.13 -6.13 -4.15
CA ASN A 141 2.81 -7.08 -5.02
C ASN A 141 1.85 -8.23 -5.36
N SER A 142 1.41 -8.30 -6.62
CA SER A 142 0.42 -9.27 -7.06
C SER A 142 0.91 -10.71 -6.96
N GLU A 143 2.17 -10.97 -7.34
CA GLU A 143 2.76 -12.30 -7.27
C GLU A 143 2.90 -12.77 -5.81
N HIS A 144 3.44 -11.92 -4.95
CA HIS A 144 3.57 -12.22 -3.52
C HIS A 144 2.19 -12.43 -2.87
N SER A 145 1.24 -11.57 -3.16
CA SER A 145 -0.14 -11.68 -2.64
C SER A 145 -0.82 -12.99 -3.04
N ALA A 146 -0.61 -13.45 -4.28
CA ALA A 146 -1.22 -14.68 -4.79
C ALA A 146 -0.74 -15.95 -4.09
N LYS A 147 0.51 -15.97 -3.57
CA LYS A 147 1.13 -17.15 -2.95
C LYS A 147 0.60 -17.48 -1.55
N TRP A 148 0.01 -16.51 -0.85
CA TRP A 148 -0.33 -16.68 0.56
C TRP A 148 -1.83 -16.58 0.81
N ALA A 149 -2.36 -17.42 1.67
CA ALA A 149 -3.76 -17.32 2.08
C ALA A 149 -4.05 -15.99 2.78
N SER A 150 -5.26 -15.47 2.60
CA SER A 150 -5.76 -14.32 3.35
C SER A 150 -5.75 -14.61 4.86
N ARG A 151 -5.56 -13.54 5.64
CA ARG A 151 -5.77 -13.54 7.10
C ARG A 151 -7.09 -12.87 7.49
N HIS A 152 -7.85 -12.39 6.52
CA HIS A 152 -9.16 -11.82 6.76
C HIS A 152 -10.22 -12.95 6.92
N PRO A 153 -11.19 -12.84 7.85
CA PRO A 153 -12.22 -13.87 8.07
C PRO A 153 -13.02 -14.25 6.82
N SER A 154 -13.20 -13.32 5.88
CA SER A 154 -13.89 -13.59 4.60
C SER A 154 -13.09 -14.46 3.63
N GLY A 155 -11.81 -14.71 3.88
CA GLY A 155 -10.90 -15.38 2.94
C GLY A 155 -10.46 -14.51 1.76
N LYS A 156 -10.95 -13.28 1.60
CA LYS A 156 -10.59 -12.34 0.52
C LYS A 156 -9.27 -11.64 0.82
N ARG A 157 -8.50 -11.32 -0.22
CA ARG A 157 -7.30 -10.48 -0.17
C ARG A 157 -7.64 -9.05 -0.60
N LEU A 158 -6.73 -8.12 -0.39
CA LEU A 158 -6.92 -6.72 -0.74
C LEU A 158 -7.25 -6.53 -2.24
N GLY A 159 -6.53 -7.22 -3.13
CA GLY A 159 -6.78 -7.17 -4.56
C GLY A 159 -8.17 -7.66 -4.99
N ASP A 160 -8.80 -8.55 -4.20
CA ASP A 160 -10.13 -9.09 -4.49
C ASP A 160 -11.27 -8.09 -4.17
N VAL A 161 -10.99 -7.05 -3.36
CA VAL A 161 -12.03 -6.17 -2.80
C VAL A 161 -11.94 -4.72 -3.26
N VAL A 162 -10.84 -4.29 -3.86
CA VAL A 162 -10.67 -2.91 -4.36
C VAL A 162 -11.28 -2.68 -5.74
N ASN A 163 -11.42 -1.41 -6.13
CA ASN A 163 -11.89 -1.02 -7.46
C ASN A 163 -10.73 -1.00 -8.48
N LEU A 164 -9.51 -0.66 -8.03
CA LEU A 164 -8.32 -0.58 -8.87
C LEU A 164 -7.14 -1.20 -8.13
N LEU A 165 -6.37 -2.02 -8.83
CA LEU A 165 -5.15 -2.62 -8.32
C LEU A 165 -3.97 -2.10 -9.15
N ILE A 166 -2.93 -1.64 -8.47
CA ILE A 166 -1.64 -1.27 -9.04
C ILE A 166 -0.60 -2.24 -8.47
N ASP A 167 0.03 -3.00 -9.34
CA ASP A 167 1.13 -3.90 -8.96
C ASP A 167 2.41 -3.09 -8.80
N ASN A 168 3.08 -3.19 -7.67
CA ASN A 168 4.36 -2.53 -7.45
C ASN A 168 5.55 -3.23 -8.14
N CYS A 169 5.30 -4.31 -8.89
CA CYS A 169 6.29 -5.10 -9.61
C CYS A 169 7.46 -5.56 -8.72
N GLY A 170 7.23 -5.69 -7.42
CA GLY A 170 8.24 -6.08 -6.44
C GLY A 170 8.64 -7.55 -6.53
N VAL A 171 9.65 -7.94 -5.77
CA VAL A 171 10.03 -9.35 -5.63
C VAL A 171 9.25 -10.01 -4.51
N GLU A 172 9.11 -11.33 -4.58
CA GLU A 172 8.52 -12.10 -3.48
C GLU A 172 9.29 -11.89 -2.17
N GLY A 173 8.54 -11.68 -1.07
CA GLY A 173 9.14 -11.47 0.25
C GLY A 173 9.79 -10.10 0.45
N ASP A 174 9.77 -9.24 -0.56
CA ASP A 174 10.35 -7.88 -0.53
C ASP A 174 11.83 -7.84 -0.10
N ALA A 175 12.61 -8.86 -0.50
CA ALA A 175 14.03 -8.94 -0.22
C ALA A 175 14.76 -9.52 -1.44
N CYS A 176 15.53 -8.67 -2.15
CA CYS A 176 15.97 -8.98 -3.52
C CYS A 176 17.44 -9.36 -3.66
N VAL A 177 18.25 -9.19 -2.62
CA VAL A 177 19.71 -9.47 -2.70
C VAL A 177 20.08 -10.62 -1.77
N PRO A 178 20.58 -11.77 -2.29
CA PRO A 178 21.03 -12.85 -1.46
C PRO A 178 22.34 -12.50 -0.73
N LEU A 179 22.40 -12.77 0.56
CA LEU A 179 23.61 -12.65 1.36
C LEU A 179 24.47 -13.92 1.20
N PRO A 180 25.73 -13.80 0.73
CA PRO A 180 26.61 -14.94 0.51
C PRO A 180 26.79 -15.77 1.79
N GLY A 181 26.65 -17.08 1.69
CA GLY A 181 26.91 -18.03 2.78
C GLY A 181 25.86 -18.07 3.90
N SER A 182 24.76 -17.28 3.83
CA SER A 182 23.77 -17.23 4.92
C SER A 182 22.41 -17.86 4.58
N GLY A 183 22.09 -18.04 3.30
CA GLY A 183 20.74 -18.41 2.85
C GLY A 183 19.68 -17.30 3.05
N LEU A 184 20.09 -16.11 3.51
CA LEU A 184 19.20 -14.96 3.74
C LEU A 184 19.20 -13.99 2.56
N PHE A 185 18.12 -13.23 2.44
CA PHE A 185 17.96 -12.13 1.49
C PHE A 185 17.77 -10.81 2.23
N VAL A 186 18.25 -9.71 1.62
CA VAL A 186 18.11 -8.34 2.10
C VAL A 186 17.73 -7.41 0.95
N GLY A 187 17.51 -6.13 1.23
CA GLY A 187 17.20 -5.11 0.21
C GLY A 187 15.72 -5.10 -0.15
N ALA A 188 14.93 -4.44 0.68
CA ALA A 188 13.51 -4.17 0.41
C ALA A 188 13.37 -3.16 -0.73
N THR A 189 12.37 -3.35 -1.59
CA THR A 189 12.14 -2.52 -2.78
C THR A 189 10.74 -1.91 -2.83
N SER A 190 9.80 -2.43 -2.03
CA SER A 190 8.39 -2.02 -2.06
C SER A 190 8.18 -0.52 -1.79
N THR A 191 8.99 0.10 -0.92
CA THR A 191 8.93 1.54 -0.67
C THR A 191 9.37 2.33 -1.90
N VAL A 192 10.47 1.92 -2.55
CA VAL A 192 10.99 2.62 -3.75
C VAL A 192 9.96 2.61 -4.87
N THR A 193 9.42 1.44 -5.20
CA THR A 193 8.40 1.30 -6.25
C THR A 193 7.07 1.94 -5.87
N GLY A 194 6.69 1.87 -4.59
CA GLY A 194 5.49 2.53 -4.06
C GLY A 194 5.56 4.06 -4.13
N CYS A 195 6.73 4.66 -3.88
CA CYS A 195 6.93 6.11 -4.03
C CYS A 195 6.95 6.57 -5.49
N LEU A 196 7.13 5.67 -6.45
CA LEU A 196 7.09 5.97 -7.88
C LEU A 196 5.65 5.97 -8.44
N ILE A 197 4.77 5.17 -7.84
CA ILE A 197 3.35 5.07 -8.17
C ILE A 197 2.59 6.32 -7.70
#